data_77f35ed3a3a40e7f342c1ae0b85fec6f
#
_entry.id   77f35ed3a3a40e7f342c1ae0b85fec6f
#
_cell.length_a   1.000
_cell.length_b   1.000
_cell.length_c   1.000
_cell.angle_alpha   90.00
_cell.angle_beta   90.00
_cell.angle_gamma   90.00
#
_symmetry.space_group_name_H-M   'P 1'
#
loop_
_entity.id
_entity.type
_entity.pdbx_description
1 polymer ?
#
loop_
_entity_poly.entity_id
_entity_poly.type
_entity_poly.pdbx_seq_one_letter_code
_entity_poly.pdbx_strand_id
1 'polypeptide(L)'
;MNTRKIKNYIDNKFNKKEKFILNEIKGDASNRKYYRAESKNRKYVIMDSSLEKRNFNNFLKFTKIYSNNKIFVPEIFNINNRKKILIMEDLGKNLIFDKVNEINKKIIYEKAVINILNIQNINSKNIYKYTKEHYFKESHLFIDWVLKKFINIKISKKDNDNLLKSLKIMINNIN
;
A
#
# COMPACT_ATOMS: atom_id res chain seq x y z
N MET A 1 -8.60 -9.40 -12.82
CA MET A 1 -9.74 -9.32 -13.80
C MET A 1 -9.21 -8.73 -15.10
N ASN A 2 -9.81 -8.98 -16.29
CA ASN A 2 -9.34 -8.42 -17.57
C ASN A 2 -9.74 -6.94 -17.65
N THR A 3 -8.89 -6.07 -18.20
CA THR A 3 -9.09 -4.63 -18.43
C THR A 3 -10.45 -4.33 -19.08
N ARG A 4 -10.91 -5.18 -20.02
CA ARG A 4 -12.23 -5.07 -20.66
C ARG A 4 -13.39 -5.15 -19.66
N LYS A 5 -13.30 -6.03 -18.65
CA LYS A 5 -14.34 -6.17 -17.61
C LYS A 5 -14.38 -4.96 -16.68
N ILE A 6 -13.22 -4.36 -16.40
CA ILE A 6 -13.13 -3.12 -15.61
C ILE A 6 -13.71 -1.96 -16.40
N LYS A 7 -13.38 -1.85 -17.69
CA LYS A 7 -13.93 -0.81 -18.55
C LYS A 7 -15.46 -0.87 -18.59
N ASN A 8 -16.02 -2.03 -18.86
CA ASN A 8 -17.48 -2.24 -18.86
C ASN A 8 -18.11 -1.88 -17.49
N TYR A 9 -17.40 -2.14 -16.39
CA TYR A 9 -17.89 -1.80 -15.05
C TYR A 9 -17.99 -0.28 -14.87
N ILE A 10 -16.99 0.47 -15.33
CA ILE A 10 -16.96 1.93 -15.24
C ILE A 10 -18.01 2.54 -16.16
N ASP A 11 -18.03 2.13 -17.42
CA ASP A 11 -18.98 2.65 -18.41
C ASP A 11 -20.44 2.44 -17.99
N ASN A 12 -20.72 1.35 -17.27
CA ASN A 12 -22.04 1.09 -16.70
C ASN A 12 -22.33 1.88 -15.42
N LYS A 13 -21.29 2.31 -14.69
CA LYS A 13 -21.46 3.03 -13.41
C LYS A 13 -21.55 4.54 -13.60
N PHE A 14 -20.74 5.07 -14.46
CA PHE A 14 -20.78 6.46 -14.88
C PHE A 14 -21.47 6.52 -16.26
N ASN A 15 -22.41 7.38 -16.44
CA ASN A 15 -23.24 7.54 -17.62
C ASN A 15 -22.59 7.04 -18.92
N LYS A 16 -23.19 6.07 -19.62
CA LYS A 16 -22.70 5.43 -20.85
C LYS A 16 -22.24 6.40 -21.97
N LYS A 17 -22.63 7.67 -21.88
CA LYS A 17 -22.20 8.73 -22.78
C LYS A 17 -20.75 9.19 -22.58
N GLU A 18 -20.18 8.94 -21.41
CA GLU A 18 -18.80 9.32 -21.07
C GLU A 18 -17.85 8.13 -21.30
N LYS A 19 -16.96 8.28 -22.27
CA LYS A 19 -15.96 7.25 -22.60
C LYS A 19 -14.72 7.45 -21.74
N PHE A 20 -14.34 6.44 -20.96
CA PHE A 20 -13.11 6.42 -20.20
C PHE A 20 -11.99 5.67 -20.93
N ILE A 21 -10.79 6.25 -20.92
CA ILE A 21 -9.55 5.58 -21.30
C ILE A 21 -8.97 5.00 -20.00
N LEU A 22 -8.57 3.73 -20.06
CA LEU A 22 -8.01 3.01 -18.93
C LEU A 22 -6.52 2.76 -19.15
N ASN A 23 -5.71 3.30 -18.25
CA ASN A 23 -4.27 3.05 -18.18
C ASN A 23 -3.94 2.26 -16.92
N GLU A 24 -3.25 1.13 -17.04
CA GLU A 24 -2.79 0.37 -15.89
C GLU A 24 -1.70 1.15 -15.15
N ILE A 25 -1.84 1.28 -13.84
CA ILE A 25 -0.82 1.84 -12.96
C ILE A 25 0.02 0.66 -12.48
N LYS A 26 1.30 0.66 -12.83
CA LYS A 26 2.23 -0.39 -12.37
C LYS A 26 2.31 -0.36 -10.84
N GLY A 27 1.99 -1.49 -10.21
CA GLY A 27 2.23 -1.73 -8.80
C GLY A 27 3.45 -2.62 -8.64
N ASP A 28 4.07 -2.59 -7.47
CA ASP A 28 5.32 -3.31 -7.20
C ASP A 28 5.18 -4.49 -6.23
N ALA A 29 4.44 -4.35 -5.15
CA ALA A 29 4.46 -5.33 -4.06
C ALA A 29 3.11 -6.03 -3.77
N SER A 30 2.09 -5.84 -4.59
CA SER A 30 0.74 -6.37 -4.32
C SER A 30 0.10 -6.99 -5.55
N ASN A 31 -0.66 -8.08 -5.36
CA ASN A 31 -1.48 -8.65 -6.44
C ASN A 31 -2.73 -7.81 -6.78
N ARG A 32 -2.93 -6.68 -6.09
CA ARG A 32 -3.95 -5.70 -6.46
C ARG A 32 -3.53 -4.99 -7.74
N LYS A 33 -4.49 -4.79 -8.62
CA LYS A 33 -4.28 -4.02 -9.85
C LYS A 33 -4.93 -2.67 -9.74
N TYR A 34 -4.24 -1.66 -10.21
CA TYR A 34 -4.73 -0.30 -10.23
C TYR A 34 -4.81 0.21 -11.65
N TYR A 35 -5.85 0.97 -11.95
CA TYR A 35 -6.07 1.56 -13.26
C TYR A 35 -6.47 3.02 -13.08
N ARG A 36 -5.88 3.89 -13.88
CA ARG A 36 -6.34 5.27 -14.00
C ARG A 36 -7.37 5.32 -15.12
N ALA A 37 -8.57 5.77 -14.80
CA ALA A 37 -9.66 6.02 -15.75
C ALA A 37 -9.76 7.51 -16.00
N GLU A 38 -9.50 7.92 -17.23
CA GLU A 38 -9.53 9.33 -17.62
C GLU A 38 -10.58 9.52 -18.73
N SER A 39 -11.43 10.51 -18.54
CA SER A 39 -12.34 11.05 -19.55
C SER A 39 -12.03 12.52 -19.81
N LYS A 40 -12.79 13.17 -20.70
CA LYS A 40 -12.61 14.61 -20.95
C LYS A 40 -12.72 15.46 -19.68
N ASN A 41 -13.61 15.08 -18.75
CA ASN A 41 -13.98 15.90 -17.59
C ASN A 41 -13.68 15.25 -16.25
N ARG A 42 -13.32 13.97 -16.21
CA ARG A 42 -13.21 13.21 -14.94
C ARG A 42 -12.02 12.27 -14.95
N LYS A 43 -11.42 12.12 -13.75
CA LYS A 43 -10.32 11.20 -13.51
C LYS A 43 -10.60 10.40 -12.24
N TYR A 44 -10.37 9.11 -12.31
CA TYR A 44 -10.53 8.19 -11.19
C TYR A 44 -9.40 7.19 -11.14
N VAL A 45 -9.12 6.68 -9.94
CA VAL A 45 -8.31 5.48 -9.77
C VAL A 45 -9.23 4.31 -9.41
N ILE A 46 -9.03 3.19 -10.06
CA ILE A 46 -9.77 1.96 -9.83
C ILE A 46 -8.83 0.94 -9.23
N MET A 47 -9.20 0.40 -8.10
CA MET A 47 -8.51 -0.72 -7.47
C MET A 47 -9.29 -2.01 -7.74
N ASP A 48 -8.66 -2.99 -8.38
CA ASP A 48 -9.13 -4.37 -8.49
C ASP A 48 -8.38 -5.25 -7.49
N SER A 49 -9.06 -5.65 -6.43
CA SER A 49 -8.57 -6.53 -5.36
C SER A 49 -9.17 -7.94 -5.44
N SER A 50 -9.63 -8.37 -6.62
CA SER A 50 -10.28 -9.67 -6.80
C SER A 50 -9.38 -10.86 -6.42
N LEU A 51 -8.05 -10.70 -6.56
CA LEU A 51 -7.04 -11.69 -6.17
C LEU A 51 -6.63 -11.60 -4.69
N GLU A 52 -6.96 -10.50 -4.00
CA GLU A 52 -6.59 -10.25 -2.59
C GLU A 52 -7.79 -9.78 -1.77
N LYS A 53 -8.79 -10.61 -1.64
CA LYS A 53 -10.08 -10.26 -1.00
C LYS A 53 -9.94 -9.76 0.44
N ARG A 54 -8.99 -10.31 1.22
CA ARG A 54 -8.72 -9.89 2.59
C ARG A 54 -8.20 -8.44 2.64
N ASN A 55 -7.28 -8.12 1.76
CA ASN A 55 -6.69 -6.78 1.68
C ASN A 55 -7.68 -5.71 1.21
N PHE A 56 -8.72 -6.09 0.47
CA PHE A 56 -9.82 -5.18 0.12
C PHE A 56 -10.56 -4.64 1.34
N ASN A 57 -10.94 -5.52 2.26
CA ASN A 57 -11.65 -5.12 3.47
C ASN A 57 -10.76 -4.30 4.42
N ASN A 58 -9.46 -4.66 4.51
CA ASN A 58 -8.49 -3.90 5.27
C ASN A 58 -8.30 -2.48 4.69
N PHE A 59 -8.23 -2.35 3.36
CA PHE A 59 -8.14 -1.04 2.73
C PHE A 59 -9.32 -0.14 3.12
N LEU A 60 -10.55 -0.63 3.00
CA LEU A 60 -11.75 0.11 3.41
C LEU A 60 -11.74 0.47 4.90
N LYS A 61 -11.36 -0.48 5.75
CA LYS A 61 -11.25 -0.28 7.20
C LYS A 61 -10.26 0.84 7.52
N PHE A 62 -9.06 0.79 6.98
CA PHE A 62 -8.04 1.79 7.26
C PHE A 62 -8.37 3.15 6.64
N THR A 63 -8.93 3.19 5.43
CA THR A 63 -9.42 4.45 4.84
C THR A 63 -10.42 5.14 5.76
N LYS A 64 -11.38 4.39 6.32
CA LYS A 64 -12.35 4.94 7.27
C LYS A 64 -11.70 5.40 8.58
N ILE A 65 -10.76 4.63 9.15
CA ILE A 65 -10.04 5.01 10.37
C ILE A 65 -9.26 6.31 10.13
N TYR A 66 -8.52 6.40 9.04
CA TYR A 66 -7.71 7.57 8.73
C TYR A 66 -8.57 8.81 8.46
N SER A 67 -9.60 8.69 7.65
CA SER A 67 -10.54 9.79 7.38
C SER A 67 -11.20 10.31 8.66
N ASN A 68 -11.64 9.44 9.56
CA ASN A 68 -12.23 9.83 10.84
C ASN A 68 -11.23 10.55 11.78
N ASN A 69 -9.93 10.33 11.58
CA ASN A 69 -8.86 10.99 12.34
C ASN A 69 -8.20 12.13 11.56
N LYS A 70 -8.86 12.69 10.56
CA LYS A 70 -8.40 13.83 9.74
C LYS A 70 -7.08 13.56 8.99
N ILE A 71 -6.72 12.30 8.78
CA ILE A 71 -5.64 11.93 7.90
C ILE A 71 -6.18 11.92 6.47
N PHE A 72 -5.48 12.60 5.59
CA PHE A 72 -5.88 12.67 4.18
C PHE A 72 -5.81 11.29 3.51
N VAL A 73 -6.90 10.89 2.91
CA VAL A 73 -7.05 9.64 2.13
C VAL A 73 -7.87 9.93 0.87
N PRO A 74 -7.69 9.17 -0.21
CA PRO A 74 -8.51 9.36 -1.41
C PRO A 74 -9.99 9.14 -1.11
N GLU A 75 -10.85 10.00 -1.65
CA GLU A 75 -12.30 9.84 -1.58
C GLU A 75 -12.72 8.57 -2.31
N ILE A 76 -13.64 7.80 -1.72
CA ILE A 76 -14.17 6.58 -2.33
C ILE A 76 -15.54 6.89 -2.93
N PHE A 77 -15.62 6.90 -4.26
CA PHE A 77 -16.86 7.18 -4.99
C PHE A 77 -17.74 5.96 -5.17
N ASN A 78 -17.14 4.76 -5.24
CA ASN A 78 -17.93 3.53 -5.40
C ASN A 78 -17.22 2.29 -4.84
N ILE A 79 -18.02 1.41 -4.25
CA ILE A 79 -17.58 0.14 -3.68
C ILE A 79 -18.38 -1.00 -4.29
N ASN A 80 -17.71 -1.95 -4.92
CA ASN A 80 -18.31 -3.21 -5.33
C ASN A 80 -17.77 -4.36 -4.49
N ASN A 81 -18.46 -4.66 -3.41
CA ASN A 81 -18.04 -5.72 -2.47
C ASN A 81 -18.01 -7.11 -3.11
N ARG A 82 -18.90 -7.42 -4.06
CA ARG A 82 -18.96 -8.72 -4.73
C ARG A 82 -17.75 -8.95 -5.63
N LYS A 83 -17.38 -7.92 -6.42
CA LYS A 83 -16.25 -8.00 -7.36
C LYS A 83 -14.92 -7.57 -6.74
N LYS A 84 -14.93 -7.01 -5.50
CA LYS A 84 -13.77 -6.42 -4.82
C LYS A 84 -13.10 -5.31 -5.64
N ILE A 85 -13.93 -4.39 -6.16
CA ILE A 85 -13.50 -3.23 -6.93
C ILE A 85 -13.87 -1.95 -6.18
N LEU A 86 -12.94 -1.01 -6.14
CA LEU A 86 -13.16 0.37 -5.69
C LEU A 86 -12.98 1.33 -6.85
N ILE A 87 -13.76 2.43 -6.84
CA ILE A 87 -13.50 3.62 -7.62
C ILE A 87 -13.23 4.74 -6.63
N MET A 88 -12.08 5.37 -6.76
CA MET A 88 -11.62 6.39 -5.82
C MET A 88 -10.99 7.58 -6.53
N GLU A 89 -10.77 8.64 -5.79
CA GLU A 89 -10.11 9.85 -6.21
C GLU A 89 -8.74 9.57 -6.83
N ASP A 90 -8.43 10.27 -7.93
CA ASP A 90 -7.10 10.28 -8.52
C ASP A 90 -6.27 11.43 -7.90
N LEU A 91 -5.35 11.09 -7.03
CA LEU A 91 -4.42 12.03 -6.40
C LEU A 91 -3.28 12.50 -7.34
N GLY A 92 -3.31 12.08 -8.61
CA GLY A 92 -2.34 12.47 -9.61
C GLY A 92 -1.18 11.50 -9.77
N LYS A 93 -0.12 11.99 -10.42
CA LYS A 93 1.07 11.19 -10.81
C LYS A 93 2.35 11.61 -10.07
N ASN A 94 2.26 12.64 -9.23
CA ASN A 94 3.44 13.19 -8.56
C ASN A 94 3.80 12.34 -7.35
N LEU A 95 4.89 11.60 -7.41
CA LEU A 95 5.46 10.91 -6.28
C LEU A 95 6.46 11.82 -5.55
N ILE A 96 6.59 11.65 -4.24
CA ILE A 96 7.62 12.35 -3.45
C ILE A 96 9.00 12.08 -4.03
N PHE A 97 9.27 10.83 -4.40
CA PHE A 97 10.53 10.41 -5.01
C PHE A 97 10.92 11.23 -6.25
N ASP A 98 9.94 11.56 -7.11
CA ASP A 98 10.17 12.31 -8.36
C ASP A 98 10.26 13.83 -8.13
N LYS A 99 9.81 14.33 -7.00
CA LYS A 99 9.69 15.77 -6.70
C LYS A 99 10.67 16.28 -5.66
N VAL A 100 11.26 15.38 -4.86
CA VAL A 100 12.24 15.75 -3.86
C VAL A 100 13.56 16.13 -4.52
N ASN A 101 14.15 17.24 -4.04
CA ASN A 101 15.48 17.72 -4.46
C ASN A 101 16.17 18.41 -3.28
N GLU A 102 17.40 18.86 -3.45
CA GLU A 102 18.19 19.49 -2.39
C GLU A 102 17.52 20.70 -1.75
N ILE A 103 16.74 21.48 -2.50
CA ILE A 103 16.09 22.71 -2.03
C ILE A 103 14.89 22.39 -1.14
N ASN A 104 14.07 21.40 -1.51
CA ASN A 104 12.78 21.11 -0.87
C ASN A 104 12.76 19.86 0.03
N LYS A 105 13.83 19.06 0.04
CA LYS A 105 13.88 17.77 0.77
C LYS A 105 13.52 17.91 2.24
N LYS A 106 14.04 18.92 2.93
CA LYS A 106 13.77 19.14 4.36
C LYS A 106 12.28 19.30 4.61
N ILE A 107 11.63 20.21 3.89
CA ILE A 107 10.21 20.52 4.06
C ILE A 107 9.33 19.31 3.73
N ILE A 108 9.67 18.57 2.66
CA ILE A 108 8.90 17.40 2.24
C ILE A 108 9.02 16.28 3.27
N TYR A 109 10.22 15.98 3.75
CA TYR A 109 10.43 14.93 4.76
C TYR A 109 9.84 15.32 6.12
N GLU A 110 9.94 16.58 6.56
CA GLU A 110 9.28 17.05 7.78
C GLU A 110 7.76 16.83 7.72
N LYS A 111 7.11 17.17 6.59
CA LYS A 111 5.68 16.90 6.39
C LYS A 111 5.37 15.40 6.40
N ALA A 112 6.21 14.57 5.81
CA ALA A 112 6.03 13.12 5.82
C ALA A 112 6.14 12.55 7.25
N VAL A 113 7.12 13.00 8.04
CA VAL A 113 7.29 12.61 9.44
C VAL A 113 6.09 13.04 10.28
N ILE A 114 5.60 14.27 10.12
CA ILE A 114 4.41 14.75 10.83
C ILE A 114 3.19 13.86 10.52
N ASN A 115 3.00 13.47 9.25
CA ASN A 115 1.93 12.56 8.89
C ASN A 115 2.07 11.17 9.55
N ILE A 116 3.29 10.64 9.63
CA ILE A 116 3.56 9.36 10.32
C ILE A 116 3.21 9.50 11.82
N LEU A 117 3.63 10.57 12.47
CA LEU A 117 3.30 10.83 13.88
C LEU A 117 1.79 10.95 14.11
N ASN A 118 1.08 11.63 13.21
CA ASN A 118 -0.38 11.73 13.27
C ASN A 118 -1.04 10.35 13.15
N ILE A 119 -0.54 9.48 12.27
CA ILE A 119 -1.03 8.10 12.13
C ILE A 119 -0.74 7.28 13.39
N GLN A 120 0.45 7.41 13.97
CA GLN A 120 0.84 6.70 15.20
C GLN A 120 -0.02 7.08 16.41
N ASN A 121 -0.48 8.34 16.46
CA ASN A 121 -1.35 8.85 17.53
C ASN A 121 -2.81 8.40 17.41
N ILE A 122 -3.18 7.67 16.35
CA ILE A 122 -4.53 7.16 16.21
C ILE A 122 -4.80 6.04 17.22
N ASN A 123 -5.61 6.32 18.22
CA ASN A 123 -6.08 5.31 19.15
C ASN A 123 -7.18 4.47 18.52
N SER A 124 -6.84 3.30 17.98
CA SER A 124 -7.81 2.37 17.41
C SER A 124 -7.71 1.00 18.07
N LYS A 125 -8.75 0.65 18.83
CA LYS A 125 -8.89 -0.68 19.47
C LYS A 125 -8.93 -1.85 18.47
N ASN A 126 -9.14 -1.55 17.19
CA ASN A 126 -9.36 -2.55 16.14
C ASN A 126 -8.13 -2.75 15.21
N ILE A 127 -6.98 -2.23 15.56
CA ILE A 127 -5.73 -2.46 14.81
C ILE A 127 -5.02 -3.65 15.45
N TYR A 128 -4.62 -4.63 14.62
CA TYR A 128 -3.82 -5.75 15.08
C TYR A 128 -2.46 -5.24 15.56
N LYS A 129 -2.09 -5.68 16.77
CA LYS A 129 -0.73 -5.41 17.28
C LYS A 129 0.27 -6.20 16.45
N TYR A 130 1.38 -5.56 16.16
CA TYR A 130 2.53 -6.22 15.56
C TYR A 130 3.19 -7.10 16.61
N THR A 131 3.22 -8.41 16.40
CA THR A 131 3.72 -9.36 17.40
C THR A 131 5.21 -9.61 17.21
N LYS A 132 5.88 -10.12 18.26
CA LYS A 132 7.29 -10.55 18.19
C LYS A 132 7.51 -11.59 17.06
N GLU A 133 6.53 -12.43 16.79
CA GLU A 133 6.57 -13.38 15.68
C GLU A 133 6.59 -12.68 14.31
N HIS A 134 5.82 -11.60 14.13
CA HIS A 134 5.88 -10.79 12.90
C HIS A 134 7.24 -10.14 12.72
N TYR A 135 7.79 -9.53 13.79
CA TYR A 135 9.13 -8.96 13.75
C TYR A 135 10.19 -9.98 13.35
N PHE A 136 10.12 -11.18 13.94
CA PHE A 136 11.07 -12.25 13.65
C PHE A 136 10.96 -12.70 12.18
N LYS A 137 9.75 -12.86 11.69
CA LYS A 137 9.47 -13.27 10.31
C LYS A 137 9.98 -12.26 9.28
N GLU A 138 9.80 -10.98 9.54
CA GLU A 138 10.30 -9.92 8.65
C GLU A 138 11.79 -9.73 8.75
N SER A 139 12.38 -9.82 9.93
CA SER A 139 13.84 -9.78 10.10
C SER A 139 14.55 -10.92 9.36
N HIS A 140 13.88 -12.06 9.18
CA HIS A 140 14.40 -13.18 8.39
C HIS A 140 14.57 -12.83 6.91
N LEU A 141 13.76 -11.90 6.39
CA LEU A 141 13.87 -11.42 5.02
C LEU A 141 15.24 -10.79 4.73
N PHE A 142 15.89 -10.17 5.73
CA PHE A 142 17.25 -9.67 5.60
C PHE A 142 18.23 -10.77 5.22
N ILE A 143 18.14 -11.93 5.90
CA ILE A 143 19.02 -13.07 5.61
C ILE A 143 18.76 -13.60 4.21
N ASP A 144 17.48 -13.80 3.85
CA ASP A 144 17.12 -14.47 2.62
C ASP A 144 17.28 -13.58 1.38
N TRP A 145 16.94 -12.31 1.48
CA TRP A 145 16.99 -11.40 0.35
C TRP A 145 18.28 -10.59 0.26
N VAL A 146 18.75 -10.04 1.37
CA VAL A 146 19.96 -9.21 1.35
C VAL A 146 21.19 -10.09 1.30
N LEU A 147 21.40 -10.95 2.31
CA LEU A 147 22.62 -11.72 2.40
C LEU A 147 22.73 -12.81 1.31
N LYS A 148 21.69 -13.64 1.18
CA LYS A 148 21.77 -14.80 0.25
C LYS A 148 21.54 -14.40 -1.21
N LYS A 149 20.54 -13.54 -1.51
CA LYS A 149 20.19 -13.23 -2.91
C LYS A 149 20.92 -12.00 -3.47
N PHE A 150 20.94 -10.88 -2.73
CA PHE A 150 21.51 -9.64 -3.24
C PHE A 150 23.04 -9.64 -3.17
N ILE A 151 23.60 -9.95 -1.99
CA ILE A 151 25.05 -10.00 -1.78
C ILE A 151 25.64 -11.36 -2.23
N ASN A 152 24.79 -12.39 -2.35
CA ASN A 152 25.18 -13.75 -2.75
C ASN A 152 26.21 -14.41 -1.82
N ILE A 153 26.10 -14.19 -0.51
CA ILE A 153 26.98 -14.79 0.48
C ILE A 153 26.48 -16.21 0.82
N LYS A 154 27.40 -17.19 0.78
CA LYS A 154 27.15 -18.52 1.33
C LYS A 154 27.32 -18.46 2.86
N ILE A 155 26.20 -18.47 3.60
CA ILE A 155 26.23 -18.41 5.05
C ILE A 155 26.37 -19.84 5.60
N SER A 156 27.37 -20.06 6.47
CA SER A 156 27.50 -21.35 7.16
C SER A 156 26.31 -21.59 8.09
N LYS A 157 26.02 -22.86 8.42
CA LYS A 157 24.98 -23.19 9.40
C LYS A 157 25.19 -22.49 10.73
N LYS A 158 26.44 -22.47 11.22
CA LYS A 158 26.83 -21.81 12.48
C LYS A 158 26.53 -20.30 12.44
N ASP A 159 26.89 -19.61 11.35
CA ASP A 159 26.65 -18.17 11.24
C ASP A 159 25.17 -17.84 11.09
N ASN A 160 24.42 -18.66 10.36
CA ASN A 160 22.97 -18.51 10.28
C ASN A 160 22.32 -18.67 11.67
N ASP A 161 22.70 -19.68 12.43
CA ASP A 161 22.18 -19.90 13.77
C ASP A 161 22.53 -18.74 14.73
N ASN A 162 23.74 -18.19 14.62
CA ASN A 162 24.15 -17.01 15.38
C ASN A 162 23.35 -15.76 15.00
N LEU A 163 23.12 -15.52 13.71
CA LEU A 163 22.30 -14.42 13.23
C LEU A 163 20.87 -14.53 13.77
N LEU A 164 20.27 -15.71 13.68
CA LEU A 164 18.91 -15.94 14.18
C LEU A 164 18.81 -15.74 15.69
N LYS A 165 19.82 -16.18 16.46
CA LYS A 165 19.90 -15.96 17.89
C LYS A 165 19.99 -14.47 18.22
N SER A 166 20.82 -13.73 17.51
CA SER A 166 20.95 -12.27 17.67
C SER A 166 19.65 -11.54 17.35
N LEU A 167 18.98 -11.86 16.24
CA LEU A 167 17.68 -11.30 15.90
C LEU A 167 16.63 -11.57 16.97
N LYS A 168 16.60 -12.79 17.52
CA LYS A 168 15.69 -13.17 18.60
C LYS A 168 15.92 -12.37 19.88
N ILE A 169 17.18 -12.13 20.24
CA ILE A 169 17.54 -11.29 21.39
C ILE A 169 17.05 -9.84 21.16
N MET A 170 17.35 -9.27 19.99
CA MET A 170 16.91 -7.91 19.65
C MET A 170 15.38 -7.77 19.72
N ILE A 171 14.64 -8.71 19.13
CA ILE A 171 13.17 -8.68 19.11
C ILE A 171 12.58 -8.85 20.51
N ASN A 172 13.19 -9.65 21.36
CA ASN A 172 12.70 -9.82 22.74
C ASN A 172 12.81 -8.53 23.57
N ASN A 173 13.73 -7.63 23.20
CA ASN A 173 13.91 -6.32 23.84
C ASN A 173 13.02 -5.21 23.23
N ILE A 174 12.20 -5.52 22.23
CA ILE A 174 11.18 -4.59 21.72
C ILE A 174 9.98 -4.59 22.69
N ASN A 175 9.70 -3.43 23.26
CA ASN A 175 8.56 -3.20 24.17
C ASN A 175 7.25 -2.97 23.42
#